data_dd56939c033520a5ec090a3591f8fd04
#
_entry.id   dd56939c033520a5ec090a3591f8fd04
#
_cell.length_a   1.000
_cell.length_b   1.000
_cell.length_c   1.000
_cell.angle_alpha   90.00
_cell.angle_beta   90.00
_cell.angle_gamma   90.00
#
_symmetry.space_group_name_H-M   'P 1'
#
loop_
_entity.id
_entity.type
_entity.pdbx_description
1 polymer ?
#
loop_
_entity_poly.entity_id
_entity_poly.type
_entity_poly.pdbx_seq_one_letter_code
_entity_poly.pdbx_strand_id
1 'polypeptide(L)'
;NEIPNPNQLVVGQTLVIPIIGRYYWVQPGDSLYSIAQMFGINYQYLAQINRLSITQPLPIGLKLYIPPSPKRKAEINAYVEPIGGAVTPFLEQAALKTAPFLTYLAPFSFQVKRDGTLQEPPLNNFPAIAEANNVALMMAVTNLEGGQFSAELGRIILTNEDVQNRLLDSIVATAAKYNFEDIHFDLEFLPPELREN
;
A
#
# COMPACT_ATOMS: atom_id res chain seq x y z
N ASN A 1 0.71 32.33 -11.02
CA ASN A 1 1.44 33.50 -11.52
C ASN A 1 1.28 33.58 -13.03
N GLU A 2 0.56 34.58 -13.52
CA GLU A 2 0.51 34.90 -14.95
C GLU A 2 1.71 35.79 -15.24
N ILE A 3 2.83 35.18 -15.64
CA ILE A 3 4.05 35.90 -16.02
C ILE A 3 4.08 35.98 -17.53
N PRO A 4 3.85 37.18 -18.12
CA PRO A 4 3.78 37.32 -19.58
C PRO A 4 5.07 36.92 -20.29
N ASN A 5 6.22 37.14 -19.65
CA ASN A 5 7.52 36.65 -20.11
C ASN A 5 8.35 36.14 -18.93
N PRO A 6 8.59 34.84 -18.82
CA PRO A 6 9.33 34.26 -17.70
C PRO A 6 10.81 34.69 -17.66
N ASN A 7 11.33 35.25 -18.75
CA ASN A 7 12.71 35.73 -18.81
C ASN A 7 12.85 37.21 -18.41
N GLN A 8 11.74 37.88 -18.05
CA GLN A 8 11.70 39.29 -17.66
C GLN A 8 11.01 39.44 -16.30
N LEU A 9 11.61 38.92 -15.24
CA LEU A 9 11.15 39.16 -13.90
C LEU A 9 11.64 40.50 -13.38
N VAL A 10 10.74 41.27 -12.74
CA VAL A 10 11.05 42.60 -12.19
C VAL A 10 11.43 42.46 -10.72
N VAL A 11 12.46 43.20 -10.29
CA VAL A 11 12.87 43.26 -8.89
C VAL A 11 11.71 43.77 -8.04
N GLY A 12 11.33 43.04 -6.99
CA GLY A 12 10.18 43.34 -6.14
C GLY A 12 8.87 42.70 -6.60
N GLN A 13 8.84 41.99 -7.71
CA GLN A 13 7.67 41.22 -8.18
C GLN A 13 7.39 40.06 -7.22
N THR A 14 6.18 40.04 -6.65
CA THR A 14 5.75 38.94 -5.79
C THR A 14 5.40 37.73 -6.66
N LEU A 15 6.13 36.63 -6.46
CA LEU A 15 5.85 35.35 -7.06
C LEU A 15 5.25 34.41 -6.01
N VAL A 16 4.08 33.85 -6.32
CA VAL A 16 3.58 32.70 -5.57
C VAL A 16 4.17 31.45 -6.21
N ILE A 17 5.09 30.83 -5.53
CA ILE A 17 5.63 29.53 -5.94
C ILE A 17 4.81 28.47 -5.20
N PRO A 18 3.82 27.81 -5.84
CA PRO A 18 3.12 26.72 -5.22
C PRO A 18 4.13 25.57 -5.11
N ILE A 19 4.60 25.33 -3.91
CA ILE A 19 5.53 24.23 -3.62
C ILE A 19 4.84 22.89 -3.92
N ILE A 20 3.52 22.81 -3.65
CA ILE A 20 2.69 21.65 -3.93
C ILE A 20 1.24 22.13 -4.13
N GLY A 21 0.61 21.79 -5.26
CA GLY A 21 -0.78 22.11 -5.54
C GLY A 21 -1.05 22.31 -7.03
N ARG A 22 -2.30 22.53 -7.35
CA ARG A 22 -2.78 22.79 -8.72
C ARG A 22 -3.75 23.94 -8.71
N TYR A 23 -4.08 24.48 -9.92
CA TYR A 23 -5.10 25.50 -10.08
C TYR A 23 -6.32 24.94 -10.80
N TYR A 24 -7.48 25.51 -10.46
CA TYR A 24 -8.75 25.23 -11.10
C TYR A 24 -9.42 26.54 -11.50
N TRP A 25 -10.00 26.61 -12.68
CA TRP A 25 -10.77 27.76 -13.14
C TRP A 25 -12.27 27.45 -13.01
N VAL A 26 -12.97 28.30 -12.25
CA VAL A 26 -14.40 28.15 -11.96
C VAL A 26 -15.21 28.10 -13.26
N GLN A 27 -16.00 27.06 -13.43
CA GLN A 27 -16.91 26.85 -14.56
C GLN A 27 -18.33 27.28 -14.24
N PRO A 28 -19.18 27.52 -15.25
CA PRO A 28 -20.61 27.76 -15.03
C PRO A 28 -21.25 26.63 -14.21
N GLY A 29 -21.97 26.99 -13.16
CA GLY A 29 -22.61 26.03 -12.25
C GLY A 29 -21.76 25.53 -11.08
N ASP A 30 -20.49 25.95 -11.04
CA ASP A 30 -19.62 25.60 -9.89
C ASP A 30 -19.99 26.37 -8.63
N SER A 31 -19.71 25.70 -7.50
CA SER A 31 -19.73 26.27 -6.16
C SER A 31 -18.48 25.85 -5.39
N LEU A 32 -18.13 26.57 -4.33
CA LEU A 32 -17.02 26.14 -3.44
C LEU A 32 -17.21 24.70 -2.96
N TYR A 33 -18.46 24.31 -2.72
CA TYR A 33 -18.79 22.96 -2.25
C TYR A 33 -18.54 21.90 -3.35
N SER A 34 -19.07 22.12 -4.57
CA SER A 34 -18.89 21.17 -5.67
C SER A 34 -17.42 21.00 -6.06
N ILE A 35 -16.67 22.12 -6.11
CA ILE A 35 -15.23 22.10 -6.39
C ILE A 35 -14.47 21.37 -5.27
N ALA A 36 -14.77 21.68 -4.01
CA ALA A 36 -14.12 21.02 -2.87
C ALA A 36 -14.38 19.51 -2.85
N GLN A 37 -15.59 19.07 -3.17
CA GLN A 37 -15.92 17.65 -3.32
C GLN A 37 -15.12 16.98 -4.46
N MET A 38 -15.03 17.63 -5.62
CA MET A 38 -14.27 17.13 -6.76
C MET A 38 -12.81 16.84 -6.41
N PHE A 39 -12.23 17.65 -5.52
CA PHE A 39 -10.82 17.53 -5.12
C PHE A 39 -10.60 16.85 -3.76
N GLY A 40 -11.67 16.38 -3.09
CA GLY A 40 -11.59 15.69 -1.82
C GLY A 40 -11.08 16.55 -0.66
N ILE A 41 -11.41 17.85 -0.65
CA ILE A 41 -11.01 18.83 0.37
C ILE A 41 -12.23 19.48 1.02
N ASN A 42 -12.02 20.07 2.20
CA ASN A 42 -13.08 20.82 2.88
C ASN A 42 -13.33 22.16 2.18
N TYR A 43 -14.61 22.55 1.92
CA TYR A 43 -14.95 23.77 1.19
C TYR A 43 -14.65 25.05 1.97
N GLN A 44 -14.74 25.03 3.31
CA GLN A 44 -14.36 26.17 4.14
C GLN A 44 -12.85 26.40 4.06
N TYR A 45 -12.07 25.33 4.07
CA TYR A 45 -10.63 25.39 3.88
C TYR A 45 -10.26 25.90 2.48
N LEU A 46 -10.95 25.43 1.43
CA LEU A 46 -10.77 25.93 0.07
C LEU A 46 -11.05 27.44 -0.01
N ALA A 47 -12.14 27.91 0.63
CA ALA A 47 -12.47 29.33 0.70
C ALA A 47 -11.38 30.13 1.42
N GLN A 48 -10.95 29.66 2.59
CA GLN A 48 -9.94 30.33 3.43
C GLN A 48 -8.63 30.55 2.69
N ILE A 49 -8.08 29.52 2.05
CA ILE A 49 -6.78 29.63 1.36
C ILE A 49 -6.84 30.51 0.11
N ASN A 50 -8.04 30.59 -0.53
CA ASN A 50 -8.27 31.46 -1.66
C ASN A 50 -8.82 32.85 -1.26
N ARG A 51 -8.96 33.14 0.04
CA ARG A 51 -9.48 34.41 0.59
C ARG A 51 -10.87 34.75 0.07
N LEU A 52 -11.74 33.73 -0.04
CA LEU A 52 -13.09 33.85 -0.55
C LEU A 52 -14.11 33.80 0.58
N SER A 53 -15.23 34.47 0.41
CA SER A 53 -16.40 34.32 1.26
C SER A 53 -17.17 33.05 0.91
N ILE A 54 -17.59 32.28 1.91
CA ILE A 54 -18.43 31.08 1.72
C ILE A 54 -19.87 31.42 1.35
N THR A 55 -20.27 32.67 1.54
CA THR A 55 -21.66 33.13 1.31
C THR A 55 -21.86 33.85 -0.04
N GLN A 56 -20.79 34.08 -0.77
CA GLN A 56 -20.84 34.75 -2.07
C GLN A 56 -20.70 33.78 -3.23
N PRO A 57 -21.42 34.01 -4.36
CA PRO A 57 -21.22 33.23 -5.56
C PRO A 57 -19.79 33.34 -6.09
N LEU A 58 -19.27 32.25 -6.66
CA LEU A 58 -17.97 32.28 -7.32
C LEU A 58 -18.10 32.91 -8.71
N PRO A 59 -17.24 33.88 -9.06
CA PRO A 59 -17.16 34.38 -10.44
C PRO A 59 -16.69 33.26 -11.38
N ILE A 60 -17.34 33.10 -12.52
CA ILE A 60 -16.91 32.22 -13.59
C ILE A 60 -15.53 32.67 -14.09
N GLY A 61 -14.61 31.72 -14.32
CA GLY A 61 -13.24 32.01 -14.73
C GLY A 61 -12.30 32.40 -13.57
N LEU A 62 -12.81 32.51 -12.34
CA LEU A 62 -11.94 32.73 -11.18
C LEU A 62 -10.95 31.59 -11.05
N LYS A 63 -9.67 31.91 -10.91
CA LYS A 63 -8.59 30.93 -10.70
C LYS A 63 -8.46 30.63 -9.22
N LEU A 64 -8.75 29.40 -8.84
CA LEU A 64 -8.61 28.91 -7.48
C LEU A 64 -7.33 28.09 -7.33
N TYR A 65 -6.62 28.32 -6.24
CA TYR A 65 -5.58 27.42 -5.79
C TYR A 65 -6.22 26.21 -5.09
N ILE A 66 -5.88 25.02 -5.55
CA ILE A 66 -6.31 23.75 -4.96
C ILE A 66 -5.13 23.17 -4.19
N PRO A 67 -5.20 23.10 -2.86
CA PRO A 67 -4.14 22.50 -2.07
C PRO A 67 -4.06 20.99 -2.35
N PRO A 68 -2.91 20.36 -2.11
CA PRO A 68 -2.83 18.91 -2.14
C PRO A 68 -3.78 18.34 -1.08
N SER A 69 -4.49 17.28 -1.43
CA SER A 69 -5.22 16.49 -0.44
C SER A 69 -4.24 15.95 0.60
N PRO A 70 -4.61 15.95 1.89
CA PRO A 70 -3.76 15.30 2.88
C PRO A 70 -3.50 13.87 2.42
N LYS A 71 -2.22 13.51 2.32
CA LYS A 71 -1.84 12.13 2.00
C LYS A 71 -2.44 11.23 3.08
N ARG A 72 -3.31 10.32 2.70
CA ARG A 72 -3.72 9.25 3.60
C ARG A 72 -2.48 8.40 3.86
N LYS A 73 -2.22 8.06 5.10
CA LYS A 73 -1.31 6.95 5.39
C LYS A 73 -1.96 5.70 4.79
N ALA A 74 -1.31 5.11 3.81
CA ALA A 74 -1.68 3.83 3.25
C ALA A 74 -0.58 2.86 3.62
N GLU A 75 -0.96 1.66 4.04
CA GLU A 75 -0.03 0.55 4.14
C GLU A 75 0.11 -0.06 2.76
N ILE A 76 1.35 -0.30 2.34
CA ILE A 76 1.68 -0.86 1.04
C ILE A 76 2.50 -2.11 1.29
N ASN A 77 2.00 -3.26 0.85
CA ASN A 77 2.75 -4.49 0.85
C ASN A 77 3.19 -4.87 -0.57
N ALA A 78 4.29 -5.60 -0.68
CA ALA A 78 4.71 -6.23 -1.91
C ALA A 78 5.14 -7.67 -1.61
N TYR A 79 4.65 -8.59 -2.45
CA TYR A 79 5.11 -9.97 -2.44
C TYR A 79 6.39 -10.08 -3.29
N VAL A 80 7.34 -10.87 -2.80
CA VAL A 80 8.53 -11.28 -3.54
C VAL A 80 8.47 -12.79 -3.72
N GLU A 81 8.21 -13.23 -4.96
CA GLU A 81 8.02 -14.63 -5.30
C GLU A 81 9.25 -15.18 -6.05
N PRO A 82 9.98 -16.14 -5.44
CA PRO A 82 11.07 -16.85 -6.10
C PRO A 82 10.53 -17.86 -7.12
N ILE A 83 10.25 -17.41 -8.33
CA ILE A 83 9.78 -18.29 -9.41
C ILE A 83 10.82 -19.37 -9.72
N GLY A 84 10.39 -20.64 -9.73
CA GLY A 84 11.29 -21.76 -9.89
C GLY A 84 12.11 -22.12 -8.66
N GLY A 85 11.73 -21.60 -7.48
CA GLY A 85 12.33 -21.95 -6.19
C GLY A 85 13.69 -21.30 -5.90
N ALA A 86 14.09 -20.27 -6.67
CA ALA A 86 15.33 -19.56 -6.45
C ALA A 86 15.14 -18.04 -6.50
N VAL A 87 15.79 -17.34 -5.57
CA VAL A 87 15.84 -15.87 -5.59
C VAL A 87 16.89 -15.45 -6.64
N THR A 88 16.44 -14.75 -7.66
CA THR A 88 17.32 -14.22 -8.70
C THR A 88 17.90 -12.86 -8.30
N PRO A 89 19.08 -12.45 -8.83
CA PRO A 89 19.60 -11.10 -8.63
C PRO A 89 18.65 -9.99 -9.06
N PHE A 90 17.84 -10.25 -10.10
CA PHE A 90 16.79 -9.31 -10.56
C PHE A 90 15.73 -9.10 -9.50
N LEU A 91 15.25 -10.18 -8.85
CA LEU A 91 14.23 -10.11 -7.81
C LEU A 91 14.75 -9.36 -6.57
N GLU A 92 15.99 -9.62 -6.16
CA GLU A 92 16.61 -8.87 -5.05
C GLU A 92 16.78 -7.37 -5.36
N GLN A 93 17.21 -7.03 -6.59
CA GLN A 93 17.32 -5.64 -7.00
C GLN A 93 15.94 -4.95 -7.06
N ALA A 94 14.90 -5.66 -7.52
CA ALA A 94 13.54 -5.14 -7.53
C ALA A 94 13.03 -4.88 -6.11
N ALA A 95 13.25 -5.82 -5.18
CA ALA A 95 12.92 -5.66 -3.77
C ALA A 95 13.64 -4.46 -3.15
N LEU A 96 14.96 -4.35 -3.35
CA LEU A 96 15.77 -3.24 -2.85
C LEU A 96 15.28 -1.87 -3.37
N LYS A 97 14.96 -1.78 -4.66
CA LYS A 97 14.47 -0.54 -5.30
C LYS A 97 13.09 -0.14 -4.79
N THR A 98 12.23 -1.11 -4.45
CA THR A 98 10.85 -0.88 -4.05
C THR A 98 10.71 -0.68 -2.53
N ALA A 99 11.58 -1.30 -1.73
CA ALA A 99 11.55 -1.26 -0.27
C ALA A 99 11.31 0.15 0.34
N PRO A 100 11.94 1.25 -0.12
CA PRO A 100 11.71 2.57 0.46
C PRO A 100 10.25 3.08 0.40
N PHE A 101 9.39 2.42 -0.37
CA PHE A 101 7.99 2.80 -0.56
C PHE A 101 7.01 1.83 0.11
N LEU A 102 7.51 0.77 0.74
CA LEU A 102 6.71 -0.28 1.35
C LEU A 102 6.48 -0.05 2.84
N THR A 103 5.38 -0.58 3.34
CA THR A 103 5.16 -0.87 4.75
C THR A 103 5.61 -2.30 5.07
N TYR A 104 5.25 -3.25 4.17
CA TYR A 104 5.56 -4.67 4.33
C TYR A 104 6.23 -5.25 3.09
N LEU A 105 7.23 -6.09 3.31
CA LEU A 105 7.85 -6.96 2.30
C LEU A 105 7.50 -8.41 2.65
N ALA A 106 6.81 -9.10 1.76
CA ALA A 106 6.31 -10.46 1.99
C ALA A 106 6.96 -11.49 1.06
N PRO A 107 7.92 -12.28 1.55
CA PRO A 107 8.40 -13.44 0.81
C PRO A 107 7.27 -14.46 0.58
N PHE A 108 7.00 -14.79 -0.67
CA PHE A 108 5.91 -15.67 -1.06
C PHE A 108 6.44 -17.03 -1.50
N SER A 109 6.06 -18.14 -0.85
CA SER A 109 5.21 -18.20 0.32
C SER A 109 5.68 -19.32 1.27
N PHE A 110 5.28 -19.21 2.52
CA PHE A 110 5.41 -20.28 3.50
C PHE A 110 4.24 -21.25 3.32
N GLN A 111 4.53 -22.39 2.66
CA GLN A 111 3.49 -23.35 2.29
C GLN A 111 3.21 -24.29 3.45
N VAL A 112 1.94 -24.40 3.84
CA VAL A 112 1.50 -25.34 4.87
C VAL A 112 1.58 -26.75 4.31
N LYS A 113 2.19 -27.68 5.05
CA LYS A 113 2.17 -29.10 4.76
C LYS A 113 0.97 -29.76 5.43
N ARG A 114 0.61 -30.96 4.95
CA ARG A 114 -0.54 -31.74 5.46
C ARG A 114 -0.43 -32.10 6.96
N ASP A 115 0.79 -32.08 7.51
CA ASP A 115 1.04 -32.31 8.93
C ASP A 115 1.04 -31.04 9.79
N GLY A 116 0.81 -29.86 9.20
CA GLY A 116 0.82 -28.56 9.87
C GLY A 116 2.18 -27.87 9.94
N THR A 117 3.26 -28.51 9.48
CA THR A 117 4.56 -27.84 9.37
C THR A 117 4.62 -26.92 8.17
N LEU A 118 5.58 -25.99 8.14
CA LEU A 118 5.79 -25.07 7.03
C LEU A 118 6.93 -25.52 6.11
N GLN A 119 6.75 -25.32 4.81
CA GLN A 119 7.83 -25.28 3.85
C GLN A 119 8.19 -23.81 3.62
N GLU A 120 9.40 -23.45 4.02
CA GLU A 120 9.91 -22.09 3.91
C GLU A 120 10.33 -21.77 2.47
N PRO A 121 10.04 -20.58 1.92
CA PRO A 121 10.63 -20.11 0.67
C PRO A 121 12.09 -19.70 0.89
N PRO A 122 12.92 -19.63 -0.15
CA PRO A 122 14.24 -19.04 -0.03
C PRO A 122 14.11 -17.53 0.25
N LEU A 123 14.73 -17.07 1.35
CA LEU A 123 14.65 -15.67 1.79
C LEU A 123 15.83 -14.82 1.32
N ASN A 124 16.99 -15.43 1.12
CA ASN A 124 18.25 -14.76 0.71
C ASN A 124 18.45 -13.43 1.47
N ASN A 125 18.53 -12.31 0.74
CA ASN A 125 18.78 -10.99 1.31
C ASN A 125 17.51 -10.21 1.69
N PHE A 126 16.31 -10.77 1.53
CA PHE A 126 15.06 -10.04 1.84
C PHE A 126 14.96 -9.53 3.27
N PRO A 127 15.36 -10.30 4.31
CA PRO A 127 15.39 -9.77 5.68
C PRO A 127 16.31 -8.57 5.84
N ALA A 128 17.52 -8.62 5.28
CA ALA A 128 18.47 -7.52 5.34
C ALA A 128 17.98 -6.28 4.54
N ILE A 129 17.31 -6.50 3.41
CA ILE A 129 16.70 -5.41 2.61
C ILE A 129 15.57 -4.74 3.41
N ALA A 130 14.73 -5.50 4.08
CA ALA A 130 13.64 -4.97 4.91
C ALA A 130 14.20 -4.15 6.07
N GLU A 131 15.13 -4.68 6.83
CA GLU A 131 15.79 -4.02 7.96
C GLU A 131 16.46 -2.70 7.53
N ALA A 132 17.27 -2.72 6.47
CA ALA A 132 17.97 -1.54 5.97
C ALA A 132 17.05 -0.41 5.51
N ASN A 133 15.79 -0.70 5.16
CA ASN A 133 14.80 0.26 4.69
C ASN A 133 13.69 0.54 5.70
N ASN A 134 13.77 -0.02 6.92
CA ASN A 134 12.75 0.08 7.96
C ASN A 134 11.37 -0.37 7.46
N VAL A 135 11.35 -1.49 6.76
CA VAL A 135 10.16 -2.18 6.23
C VAL A 135 9.91 -3.42 7.08
N ALA A 136 8.69 -3.63 7.51
CA ALA A 136 8.32 -4.83 8.24
C ALA A 136 8.32 -6.07 7.32
N LEU A 137 8.79 -7.20 7.82
CA LEU A 137 8.62 -8.48 7.14
C LEU A 137 7.25 -9.05 7.47
N MET A 138 6.51 -9.46 6.43
CA MET A 138 5.22 -10.12 6.56
C MET A 138 5.32 -11.57 6.04
N MET A 139 4.92 -12.53 6.87
CA MET A 139 4.91 -13.95 6.50
C MET A 139 3.65 -14.27 5.72
N ALA A 140 3.77 -14.58 4.44
CA ALA A 140 2.64 -15.06 3.63
C ALA A 140 2.50 -16.57 3.79
N VAL A 141 1.46 -17.03 4.50
CA VAL A 141 1.15 -18.44 4.77
C VAL A 141 0.08 -18.92 3.79
N THR A 142 0.36 -19.96 3.02
CA THR A 142 -0.51 -20.43 1.93
C THR A 142 -0.85 -21.91 2.04
N ASN A 143 -2.00 -22.31 1.46
CA ASN A 143 -2.37 -23.71 1.22
C ASN A 143 -1.94 -24.19 -0.18
N LEU A 144 -0.78 -23.70 -0.68
CA LEU A 144 -0.19 -24.18 -1.90
C LEU A 144 0.34 -25.61 -1.76
N GLU A 145 -0.03 -26.49 -2.69
CA GLU A 145 0.43 -27.87 -2.78
C GLU A 145 0.71 -28.20 -4.24
N GLY A 146 1.94 -28.58 -4.57
CA GLY A 146 2.32 -28.87 -5.96
C GLY A 146 2.20 -27.66 -6.92
N GLY A 147 2.35 -26.44 -6.41
CA GLY A 147 2.30 -25.20 -7.19
C GLY A 147 0.88 -24.66 -7.44
N GLN A 148 -0.15 -25.23 -6.82
CA GLN A 148 -1.53 -24.77 -6.91
C GLN A 148 -2.17 -24.69 -5.52
N PHE A 149 -3.14 -23.81 -5.33
CA PHE A 149 -3.93 -23.76 -4.10
C PHE A 149 -4.80 -25.02 -3.98
N SER A 150 -4.72 -25.72 -2.83
CA SER A 150 -5.39 -26.99 -2.60
C SER A 150 -6.58 -26.82 -1.65
N ALA A 151 -7.80 -27.00 -2.18
CA ALA A 151 -9.02 -27.00 -1.36
C ALA A 151 -9.00 -28.12 -0.29
N GLU A 152 -8.39 -29.27 -0.61
CA GLU A 152 -8.28 -30.39 0.32
C GLU A 152 -7.31 -30.08 1.47
N LEU A 153 -6.16 -29.46 1.17
CA LEU A 153 -5.24 -28.97 2.20
C LEU A 153 -5.90 -27.90 3.06
N GLY A 154 -6.64 -26.96 2.45
CA GLY A 154 -7.44 -25.98 3.17
C GLY A 154 -8.46 -26.63 4.12
N ARG A 155 -9.14 -27.69 3.69
CA ARG A 155 -10.03 -28.49 4.54
C ARG A 155 -9.29 -29.09 5.73
N ILE A 156 -8.14 -29.74 5.51
CA ILE A 156 -7.32 -30.32 6.57
C ILE A 156 -6.91 -29.26 7.60
N ILE A 157 -6.42 -28.10 7.13
CA ILE A 157 -6.03 -26.98 8.01
C ILE A 157 -7.21 -26.51 8.88
N LEU A 158 -8.39 -26.37 8.30
CA LEU A 158 -9.54 -25.80 9.00
C LEU A 158 -10.32 -26.77 9.88
N THR A 159 -10.12 -28.10 9.70
CA THR A 159 -10.93 -29.12 10.44
C THR A 159 -10.13 -30.03 11.35
N ASN A 160 -8.78 -29.98 11.31
CA ASN A 160 -7.94 -30.86 12.13
C ASN A 160 -7.19 -30.05 13.18
N GLU A 161 -7.60 -30.16 14.44
CA GLU A 161 -7.03 -29.42 15.57
C GLU A 161 -5.53 -29.73 15.79
N ASP A 162 -5.08 -30.97 15.58
CA ASP A 162 -3.65 -31.30 15.71
C ASP A 162 -2.80 -30.61 14.62
N VAL A 163 -3.35 -30.45 13.41
CA VAL A 163 -2.70 -29.72 12.30
C VAL A 163 -2.68 -28.24 12.60
N GLN A 164 -3.78 -27.67 13.11
CA GLN A 164 -3.87 -26.27 13.49
C GLN A 164 -2.84 -25.92 14.56
N ASN A 165 -2.77 -26.72 15.64
CA ASN A 165 -1.82 -26.48 16.72
C ASN A 165 -0.37 -26.51 16.22
N ARG A 166 0.00 -27.51 15.42
CA ARG A 166 1.34 -27.58 14.83
C ARG A 166 1.62 -26.44 13.84
N LEU A 167 0.61 -25.99 13.10
CA LEU A 167 0.74 -24.86 12.21
C LEU A 167 1.01 -23.56 13.00
N LEU A 168 0.26 -23.31 14.06
CA LEU A 168 0.47 -22.14 14.92
C LEU A 168 1.87 -22.18 15.58
N ASP A 169 2.30 -23.31 16.09
CA ASP A 169 3.66 -23.46 16.64
C ASP A 169 4.73 -23.21 15.58
N SER A 170 4.54 -23.73 14.37
CA SER A 170 5.46 -23.54 13.24
C SER A 170 5.53 -22.07 12.81
N ILE A 171 4.39 -21.38 12.76
CA ILE A 171 4.31 -19.94 12.44
C ILE A 171 5.07 -19.13 13.48
N VAL A 172 4.77 -19.34 14.78
CA VAL A 172 5.42 -18.62 15.87
C VAL A 172 6.94 -18.84 15.87
N ALA A 173 7.37 -20.09 15.72
CA ALA A 173 8.80 -20.41 15.66
C ALA A 173 9.50 -19.77 14.45
N THR A 174 8.87 -19.80 13.28
CA THR A 174 9.43 -19.21 12.05
C THR A 174 9.42 -17.68 12.13
N ALA A 175 8.36 -17.07 12.65
CA ALA A 175 8.28 -15.63 12.85
C ALA A 175 9.40 -15.13 13.78
N ALA A 176 9.62 -15.81 14.88
CA ALA A 176 10.72 -15.49 15.80
C ALA A 176 12.11 -15.68 15.18
N LYS A 177 12.29 -16.73 14.35
CA LYS A 177 13.56 -17.04 13.68
C LYS A 177 14.02 -15.93 12.73
N TYR A 178 13.09 -15.31 12.00
CA TYR A 178 13.38 -14.33 10.95
C TYR A 178 12.93 -12.92 11.26
N ASN A 179 12.38 -12.70 12.45
CA ASN A 179 11.83 -11.40 12.88
C ASN A 179 10.69 -10.90 11.99
N PHE A 180 9.75 -11.80 11.65
CA PHE A 180 8.51 -11.39 11.01
C PHE A 180 7.63 -10.62 12.00
N GLU A 181 7.12 -9.46 11.55
CA GLU A 181 6.30 -8.58 12.38
C GLU A 181 4.80 -8.74 12.09
N ASP A 182 4.45 -9.34 10.95
CA ASP A 182 3.07 -9.57 10.54
C ASP A 182 2.91 -10.93 9.84
N ILE A 183 1.67 -11.44 9.84
CA ILE A 183 1.31 -12.72 9.23
C ILE A 183 0.10 -12.51 8.34
N HIS A 184 0.24 -12.90 7.08
CA HIS A 184 -0.82 -12.88 6.09
C HIS A 184 -1.23 -14.31 5.73
N PHE A 185 -2.47 -14.68 6.03
CA PHE A 185 -3.03 -15.94 5.57
C PHE A 185 -3.63 -15.76 4.18
N ASP A 186 -3.09 -16.47 3.21
CA ASP A 186 -3.56 -16.53 1.84
C ASP A 186 -4.00 -17.97 1.55
N LEU A 187 -5.20 -18.29 2.03
CA LEU A 187 -5.83 -19.60 1.88
C LEU A 187 -6.94 -19.51 0.85
N GLU A 188 -6.71 -20.12 -0.32
CA GLU A 188 -7.63 -20.01 -1.45
C GLU A 188 -8.40 -21.32 -1.70
N PHE A 189 -9.47 -21.22 -2.51
CA PHE A 189 -10.35 -22.33 -2.89
C PHE A 189 -10.95 -23.09 -1.70
N LEU A 190 -11.12 -22.40 -0.57
CA LEU A 190 -11.72 -22.99 0.62
C LEU A 190 -13.17 -23.37 0.34
N PRO A 191 -13.61 -24.58 0.76
CA PRO A 191 -14.99 -24.99 0.66
C PRO A 191 -15.94 -24.00 1.37
N PRO A 192 -17.05 -23.58 0.74
CA PRO A 192 -17.93 -22.56 1.32
C PRO A 192 -18.47 -22.90 2.72
N GLU A 193 -18.66 -24.20 3.00
CA GLU A 193 -19.13 -24.71 4.27
C GLU A 193 -18.14 -24.57 5.44
N LEU A 194 -16.88 -24.24 5.15
CA LEU A 194 -15.81 -24.07 6.16
C LEU A 194 -15.49 -22.59 6.47
N ARG A 195 -16.28 -21.64 5.97
CA ARG A 195 -16.02 -20.21 6.17
C ARG A 195 -16.22 -19.72 7.60
N GLU A 196 -16.95 -20.50 8.41
CA GLU A 196 -17.24 -20.18 9.81
C GLU A 196 -16.27 -20.87 10.79
N ASN A 197 -15.27 -21.59 10.29
CA ASN A 197 -14.29 -22.34 11.09
C ASN A 197 -13.01 -21.54 11.33
#